data_72cd98f9810fdaea4f677e28db673ab3
#
_entry.id   72cd98f9810fdaea4f677e28db673ab3
#
_cell.length_a   1.000
_cell.length_b   1.000
_cell.length_c   1.000
_cell.angle_alpha   90.00
_cell.angle_beta   90.00
_cell.angle_gamma   90.00
#
_symmetry.space_group_name_H-M   'P 1'
#
loop_
_entity.id
_entity.type
_entity.pdbx_description
1 polymer ?
#
loop_
_entity_poly.entity_id
_entity_poly.type
_entity_poly.pdbx_seq_one_letter_code
_entity_poly.pdbx_strand_id
1 'polypeptide(L)'
;DYYETFNKDNVELIVISKDLIKEITKTGISTLNNNYEFDIIVFATGYDAITGALLSIDMVGKNNIKLSELWKNGPLTYLGLQVPGFPNFFTITGPGSPSVLTNVPMAIEQHVEFITDCISHMEKNNLKTIETNDESSLKWRAIIDKAVNETLIPESKSSWLYGGNIEGKAQVFMPYPSGLPKYKKFCEDIVLKNYEGFNFTNN
;
A
#
# COMPACT_ATOMS: atom_id res chain seq x y z
N ASP A 1 9.17 25.34 6.09
CA ASP A 1 9.42 25.54 7.55
C ASP A 1 9.85 24.25 8.28
N TYR A 2 9.63 23.06 7.66
CA TYR A 2 10.00 21.77 8.31
C TYR A 2 11.52 21.67 8.54
N TYR A 3 12.32 21.89 7.52
CA TYR A 3 13.78 21.77 7.62
C TYR A 3 14.40 22.92 8.44
N GLU A 4 13.85 24.13 8.33
CA GLU A 4 14.30 25.27 9.11
C GLU A 4 14.08 25.10 10.61
N THR A 5 13.10 24.26 11.01
CA THR A 5 12.82 23.98 12.40
C THR A 5 14.03 23.32 13.10
N PHE A 6 14.77 22.45 12.39
CA PHE A 6 15.94 21.79 12.96
C PHE A 6 17.17 22.70 13.15
N ASN A 7 17.10 23.95 12.63
CA ASN A 7 18.17 24.93 12.80
C ASN A 7 17.91 25.89 14.00
N LYS A 8 16.83 25.66 14.77
CA LYS A 8 16.51 26.50 15.93
C LYS A 8 17.31 26.02 17.14
N ASP A 9 17.78 26.95 17.96
CA ASP A 9 18.59 26.69 19.15
C ASP A 9 17.88 25.80 20.20
N ASN A 10 16.56 25.77 20.19
CA ASN A 10 15.73 24.98 21.09
C ASN A 10 15.23 23.65 20.49
N VAL A 11 15.77 23.22 19.35
CA VAL A 11 15.41 21.95 18.69
C VAL A 11 16.64 21.10 18.51
N GLU A 12 16.59 19.87 19.00
CA GLU A 12 17.67 18.89 18.86
C GLU A 12 17.15 17.68 18.08
N LEU A 13 17.91 17.24 17.07
CA LEU A 13 17.62 16.04 16.29
C LEU A 13 18.52 14.89 16.76
N ILE A 14 17.91 13.88 17.34
CA ILE A 14 18.60 12.67 17.76
C ILE A 14 18.42 11.56 16.72
N VAL A 15 19.52 11.03 16.23
CA VAL A 15 19.53 9.92 15.27
C VAL A 15 19.54 8.60 16.02
N ILE A 16 18.38 8.02 16.24
CA ILE A 16 18.21 6.79 17.04
C ILE A 16 18.97 5.56 16.50
N SER A 17 19.31 5.52 15.21
CA SER A 17 20.17 4.46 14.66
C SER A 17 21.63 4.54 15.13
N LYS A 18 22.07 5.69 15.65
CA LYS A 18 23.41 5.92 16.20
C LYS A 18 23.41 5.89 17.71
N ASP A 19 22.28 6.16 18.34
CA ASP A 19 22.10 6.19 19.79
C ASP A 19 20.75 5.58 20.15
N LEU A 20 20.69 4.25 20.20
CA LEU A 20 19.45 3.49 20.37
C LEU A 20 18.75 3.85 21.68
N ILE A 21 17.43 3.99 21.61
CA ILE A 21 16.59 4.12 22.80
C ILE A 21 16.71 2.83 23.60
N LYS A 22 17.11 2.96 24.87
CA LYS A 22 17.24 1.86 25.81
C LYS A 22 15.95 1.63 26.59
N GLU A 23 15.37 2.71 27.10
CA GLU A 23 14.13 2.66 27.87
C GLU A 23 13.46 4.04 27.97
N ILE A 24 12.17 4.01 28.24
CA ILE A 24 11.40 5.20 28.66
C ILE A 24 11.40 5.21 30.17
N THR A 25 11.92 6.29 30.75
CA THR A 25 12.03 6.49 32.18
C THR A 25 10.83 7.26 32.74
N LYS A 26 10.79 7.47 34.06
CA LYS A 26 9.72 8.30 34.67
C LYS A 26 9.80 9.77 34.28
N THR A 27 10.97 10.25 33.88
CA THR A 27 11.21 11.67 33.56
C THR A 27 11.59 11.92 32.11
N GLY A 28 11.67 10.87 31.27
CA GLY A 28 12.08 11.07 29.89
C GLY A 28 12.47 9.80 29.15
N ILE A 29 13.53 9.88 28.36
CA ILE A 29 14.04 8.77 27.53
C ILE A 29 15.54 8.58 27.82
N SER A 30 15.93 7.32 28.09
CA SER A 30 17.32 6.90 28.16
C SER A 30 17.74 6.23 26.87
N THR A 31 18.81 6.65 26.26
CA THR A 31 19.50 6.01 25.15
C THR A 31 20.73 5.25 25.62
N LEU A 32 21.50 4.66 24.72
CA LEU A 32 22.75 3.99 25.09
C LEU A 32 23.80 4.96 25.67
N ASN A 33 23.81 6.21 25.21
CA ASN A 33 24.85 7.17 25.55
C ASN A 33 24.34 8.35 26.38
N ASN A 34 23.01 8.65 26.36
CA ASN A 34 22.46 9.86 26.95
C ASN A 34 21.17 9.60 27.73
N ASN A 35 20.82 10.57 28.60
CA ASN A 35 19.52 10.63 29.25
C ASN A 35 18.87 11.99 28.90
N TYR A 36 17.65 11.95 28.45
CA TYR A 36 16.87 13.13 28.08
C TYR A 36 15.67 13.26 29.02
N GLU A 37 15.47 14.44 29.61
CA GLU A 37 14.30 14.75 30.43
C GLU A 37 13.27 15.50 29.63
N PHE A 38 12.00 15.11 29.74
CA PHE A 38 10.88 15.69 29.00
C PHE A 38 9.65 15.83 29.89
N ASP A 39 8.94 16.93 29.73
CA ASP A 39 7.61 17.12 30.30
C ASP A 39 6.54 16.38 29.49
N ILE A 40 6.74 16.25 28.17
CA ILE A 40 5.80 15.61 27.24
C ILE A 40 6.58 14.73 26.25
N ILE A 41 6.13 13.50 26.06
CA ILE A 41 6.62 12.59 25.02
C ILE A 41 5.48 12.30 24.06
N VAL A 42 5.71 12.55 22.76
CA VAL A 42 4.75 12.24 21.69
C VAL A 42 5.25 11.07 20.87
N PHE A 43 4.51 9.96 20.88
CA PHE A 43 4.80 8.80 20.07
C PHE A 43 4.19 8.98 18.67
N ALA A 44 5.02 9.26 17.69
CA ALA A 44 4.64 9.37 16.26
C ALA A 44 5.33 8.27 15.45
N THR A 45 5.23 7.03 15.92
CA THR A 45 5.97 5.86 15.40
C THR A 45 5.44 5.30 14.11
N GLY A 46 4.33 5.86 13.58
CA GLY A 46 3.71 5.45 12.33
C GLY A 46 2.76 4.25 12.47
N TYR A 47 2.26 3.80 11.32
CA TYR A 47 1.32 2.68 11.22
C TYR A 47 1.87 1.63 10.26
N ASP A 48 1.36 0.41 10.36
CA ASP A 48 1.47 -0.59 9.30
C ASP A 48 0.50 -0.20 8.16
N ALA A 49 0.96 0.74 7.34
CA ALA A 49 0.14 1.36 6.30
C ALA A 49 -0.14 0.40 5.13
N ILE A 50 -1.20 0.71 4.37
CA ILE A 50 -1.65 0.07 3.13
C ILE A 50 -2.12 -1.38 3.32
N THR A 51 -1.28 -2.27 3.86
CA THR A 51 -1.61 -3.70 4.00
C THR A 51 -1.98 -4.10 5.42
N GLY A 52 -1.56 -3.37 6.44
CA GLY A 52 -1.71 -3.77 7.85
C GLY A 52 -3.16 -4.01 8.26
N ALA A 53 -4.08 -3.11 7.90
CA ALA A 53 -5.50 -3.27 8.20
C ALA A 53 -6.10 -4.51 7.53
N LEU A 54 -5.75 -4.78 6.26
CA LEU A 54 -6.22 -5.98 5.54
C LEU A 54 -5.62 -7.26 6.14
N LEU A 55 -4.35 -7.24 6.51
CA LEU A 55 -3.67 -8.40 7.09
C LEU A 55 -4.08 -8.70 8.53
N SER A 56 -4.71 -7.74 9.23
CA SER A 56 -5.29 -7.97 10.56
C SER A 56 -6.61 -8.76 10.53
N ILE A 57 -7.22 -8.92 9.35
CA ILE A 57 -8.42 -9.70 9.12
C ILE A 57 -8.02 -11.08 8.60
N ASP A 58 -8.53 -12.15 9.21
CA ASP A 58 -8.27 -13.53 8.74
C ASP A 58 -9.10 -13.83 7.49
N MET A 59 -8.62 -13.37 6.34
CA MET A 59 -9.26 -13.55 5.04
C MET A 59 -8.73 -14.81 4.36
N VAL A 60 -9.65 -15.66 3.92
CA VAL A 60 -9.36 -16.93 3.24
C VAL A 60 -9.97 -16.91 1.84
N GLY A 61 -9.14 -17.09 0.83
CA GLY A 61 -9.52 -17.18 -0.57
C GLY A 61 -9.76 -18.62 -1.04
N LYS A 62 -9.73 -18.82 -2.34
CA LYS A 62 -9.82 -20.15 -2.96
C LYS A 62 -8.70 -21.06 -2.46
N ASN A 63 -8.99 -22.36 -2.40
CA ASN A 63 -8.04 -23.38 -1.95
C ASN A 63 -7.50 -23.18 -0.52
N ASN A 64 -8.29 -22.50 0.32
CA ASN A 64 -7.93 -22.17 1.71
C ASN A 64 -6.66 -21.32 1.86
N ILE A 65 -6.28 -20.56 0.83
CA ILE A 65 -5.11 -19.67 0.89
C ILE A 65 -5.47 -18.44 1.73
N LYS A 66 -4.69 -18.16 2.78
CA LYS A 66 -4.84 -16.94 3.58
C LYS A 66 -4.18 -15.75 2.87
N LEU A 67 -4.81 -14.58 2.94
CA LEU A 67 -4.25 -13.35 2.39
C LEU A 67 -2.88 -13.02 3.01
N SER A 68 -2.73 -13.28 4.32
CA SER A 68 -1.47 -13.08 5.05
C SER A 68 -0.33 -13.97 4.53
N GLU A 69 -0.64 -15.20 4.09
CA GLU A 69 0.34 -16.10 3.48
C GLU A 69 0.69 -15.68 2.06
N LEU A 70 -0.32 -15.31 1.26
CA LEU A 70 -0.14 -14.85 -0.11
C LEU A 70 0.73 -13.58 -0.17
N TRP A 71 0.53 -12.67 0.77
CA TRP A 71 1.23 -11.38 0.80
C TRP A 71 2.50 -11.38 1.68
N LYS A 72 2.94 -12.53 2.16
CA LYS A 72 4.15 -12.67 3.00
C LYS A 72 5.39 -12.03 2.37
N ASN A 73 5.53 -12.15 1.05
CA ASN A 73 6.66 -11.60 0.30
C ASN A 73 6.32 -10.25 -0.39
N GLY A 74 5.25 -9.60 0.04
CA GLY A 74 4.73 -8.37 -0.51
C GLY A 74 3.38 -8.57 -1.20
N PRO A 75 2.56 -7.50 -1.27
CA PRO A 75 1.24 -7.59 -1.86
C PRO A 75 1.33 -7.77 -3.39
N LEU A 76 0.55 -8.72 -3.89
CA LEU A 76 0.30 -8.92 -5.31
C LEU A 76 -1.16 -8.63 -5.61
N THR A 77 -1.42 -7.67 -6.48
CA THR A 77 -2.76 -7.23 -6.87
C THR A 77 -2.79 -6.90 -8.35
N TYR A 78 -3.97 -6.84 -8.92
CA TYR A 78 -4.18 -6.24 -10.22
C TYR A 78 -4.86 -4.88 -10.07
N LEU A 79 -4.24 -3.82 -10.58
CA LEU A 79 -4.66 -2.41 -10.47
C LEU A 79 -4.73 -1.87 -9.02
N GLY A 80 -4.38 -2.66 -8.01
CA GLY A 80 -4.68 -2.33 -6.61
C GLY A 80 -6.16 -2.52 -6.26
N LEU A 81 -6.93 -3.20 -7.12
CA LEU A 81 -8.37 -3.42 -6.99
C LEU A 81 -8.73 -4.86 -6.69
N GLN A 82 -7.99 -5.83 -7.20
CA GLN A 82 -8.25 -7.24 -6.95
C GLN A 82 -6.99 -8.04 -6.62
N VAL A 83 -7.21 -9.12 -5.87
CA VAL A 83 -6.18 -10.07 -5.42
C VAL A 83 -6.42 -11.41 -6.09
N PRO A 84 -5.42 -12.03 -6.75
CA PRO A 84 -5.55 -13.39 -7.29
C PRO A 84 -5.93 -14.40 -6.19
N GLY A 85 -6.85 -15.31 -6.50
CA GLY A 85 -7.35 -16.30 -5.53
C GLY A 85 -8.45 -15.79 -4.61
N PHE A 86 -8.89 -14.54 -4.75
CA PHE A 86 -9.96 -13.93 -3.95
C PHE A 86 -11.08 -13.40 -4.86
N PRO A 87 -11.94 -14.27 -5.41
CA PRO A 87 -13.02 -13.87 -6.30
C PRO A 87 -14.00 -12.92 -5.60
N ASN A 88 -14.53 -11.95 -6.35
CA ASN A 88 -15.47 -10.93 -5.88
C ASN A 88 -14.95 -10.05 -4.72
N PHE A 89 -13.67 -10.13 -4.42
CA PHE A 89 -13.04 -9.29 -3.40
C PHE A 89 -12.35 -8.10 -4.06
N PHE A 90 -12.84 -6.91 -3.77
CA PHE A 90 -12.25 -5.66 -4.24
C PHE A 90 -11.61 -4.90 -3.08
N THR A 91 -10.50 -4.26 -3.37
CA THR A 91 -9.83 -3.31 -2.47
C THR A 91 -9.95 -1.90 -3.03
N ILE A 92 -10.34 -0.94 -2.19
CA ILE A 92 -10.33 0.48 -2.54
C ILE A 92 -9.07 1.10 -1.98
N THR A 93 -8.31 1.83 -2.80
CA THR A 93 -6.98 2.35 -2.48
C THR A 93 -5.99 1.27 -2.01
N GLY A 94 -6.16 0.05 -2.54
CA GLY A 94 -5.31 -1.08 -2.21
C GLY A 94 -3.88 -0.94 -2.73
N PRO A 95 -2.98 -1.84 -2.30
CA PRO A 95 -1.61 -1.85 -2.79
C PRO A 95 -1.57 -2.03 -4.31
N GLY A 96 -0.77 -1.23 -5.00
CA GLY A 96 -0.71 -1.18 -6.47
C GLY A 96 -1.62 -0.13 -7.11
N SER A 97 -2.43 0.60 -6.33
CA SER A 97 -3.18 1.77 -6.79
C SER A 97 -2.43 3.08 -6.50
N PRO A 98 -2.86 4.24 -7.06
CA PRO A 98 -2.24 5.54 -6.74
C PRO A 98 -2.25 5.89 -5.24
N SER A 99 -3.29 5.47 -4.51
CA SER A 99 -3.40 5.60 -3.06
C SER A 99 -2.95 7.01 -2.58
N VAL A 100 -1.99 7.06 -1.66
CA VAL A 100 -1.51 8.28 -1.02
C VAL A 100 -0.64 9.19 -1.90
N LEU A 101 -0.26 8.75 -3.10
CA LEU A 101 0.49 9.56 -4.05
C LEU A 101 -0.41 10.45 -4.92
N THR A 102 -1.68 10.54 -4.58
CA THR A 102 -2.66 11.44 -5.20
C THR A 102 -3.67 11.95 -4.15
N ASN A 103 -4.65 12.76 -4.58
CA ASN A 103 -5.78 13.07 -3.73
C ASN A 103 -6.60 11.79 -3.48
N VAL A 104 -6.59 11.29 -2.25
CA VAL A 104 -7.19 9.99 -1.89
C VAL A 104 -8.69 9.93 -2.20
N PRO A 105 -9.53 10.92 -1.86
CA PRO A 105 -10.93 10.95 -2.28
C PRO A 105 -11.15 10.79 -3.78
N MET A 106 -10.36 11.45 -4.62
CA MET A 106 -10.46 11.31 -6.08
C MET A 106 -10.08 9.89 -6.55
N ALA A 107 -9.10 9.27 -5.91
CA ALA A 107 -8.75 7.87 -6.20
C ALA A 107 -9.86 6.92 -5.77
N ILE A 108 -10.51 7.17 -4.63
CA ILE A 108 -11.65 6.40 -4.16
C ILE A 108 -12.82 6.49 -5.15
N GLU A 109 -13.17 7.70 -5.60
CA GLU A 109 -14.24 7.90 -6.59
C GLU A 109 -13.98 7.09 -7.86
N GLN A 110 -12.77 7.18 -8.42
CA GLN A 110 -12.39 6.44 -9.60
C GLN A 110 -12.47 4.91 -9.40
N HIS A 111 -12.06 4.41 -8.23
CA HIS A 111 -12.17 2.99 -7.91
C HIS A 111 -13.63 2.55 -7.78
N VAL A 112 -14.46 3.35 -7.14
CA VAL A 112 -15.90 3.07 -6.98
C VAL A 112 -16.59 3.06 -8.34
N GLU A 113 -16.31 4.02 -9.23
CA GLU A 113 -16.80 4.05 -10.59
C GLU A 113 -16.43 2.75 -11.35
N PHE A 114 -15.15 2.39 -11.36
CA PHE A 114 -14.68 1.17 -12.02
C PHE A 114 -15.36 -0.10 -11.48
N ILE A 115 -15.45 -0.23 -10.15
CA ILE A 115 -16.09 -1.40 -9.51
C ILE A 115 -17.57 -1.45 -9.82
N THR A 116 -18.26 -0.31 -9.79
CA THR A 116 -19.70 -0.22 -10.11
C THR A 116 -19.98 -0.58 -11.57
N ASP A 117 -19.16 -0.10 -12.50
CA ASP A 117 -19.26 -0.46 -13.92
C ASP A 117 -18.99 -1.95 -14.13
N CYS A 118 -18.02 -2.51 -13.40
CA CYS A 118 -17.71 -3.93 -13.44
C CYS A 118 -18.88 -4.79 -12.92
N ILE A 119 -19.50 -4.43 -11.81
CA ILE A 119 -20.67 -5.11 -11.27
C ILE A 119 -21.85 -5.01 -12.25
N SER A 120 -22.10 -3.83 -12.82
CA SER A 120 -23.13 -3.64 -13.84
C SER A 120 -22.90 -4.49 -15.10
N HIS A 121 -21.62 -4.64 -15.52
CA HIS A 121 -21.23 -5.54 -16.59
C HIS A 121 -21.54 -7.01 -16.24
N MET A 122 -21.23 -7.42 -15.02
CA MET A 122 -21.52 -8.77 -14.53
C MET A 122 -23.03 -9.05 -14.54
N GLU A 123 -23.84 -8.14 -14.02
CA GLU A 123 -25.30 -8.28 -13.98
C GLU A 123 -25.90 -8.40 -15.38
N LYS A 124 -25.52 -7.51 -16.31
CA LYS A 124 -25.99 -7.53 -17.72
C LYS A 124 -25.67 -8.82 -18.45
N ASN A 125 -24.57 -9.48 -18.09
CA ASN A 125 -24.11 -10.71 -18.75
C ASN A 125 -24.38 -11.98 -17.93
N ASN A 126 -25.14 -11.89 -16.84
CA ASN A 126 -25.42 -13.01 -15.92
C ASN A 126 -24.15 -13.68 -15.37
N LEU A 127 -23.10 -12.90 -15.14
CA LEU A 127 -21.83 -13.36 -14.56
C LEU A 127 -21.91 -13.28 -13.02
N LYS A 128 -21.40 -14.27 -12.33
CA LYS A 128 -21.49 -14.37 -10.85
C LYS A 128 -20.18 -14.10 -10.14
N THR A 129 -19.08 -14.42 -10.79
CA THR A 129 -17.76 -14.17 -10.20
C THR A 129 -16.85 -13.41 -11.15
N ILE A 130 -16.02 -12.58 -10.53
CA ILE A 130 -14.89 -11.92 -11.18
C ILE A 130 -13.63 -12.20 -10.36
N GLU A 131 -12.55 -12.50 -11.03
CA GLU A 131 -11.26 -12.75 -10.40
C GLU A 131 -10.14 -12.35 -11.36
N THR A 132 -9.12 -11.66 -10.84
CA THR A 132 -7.88 -11.47 -11.58
C THR A 132 -7.01 -12.73 -11.53
N ASN A 133 -6.04 -12.82 -12.43
CA ASN A 133 -5.06 -13.92 -12.45
C ASN A 133 -3.65 -13.43 -12.08
N ASP A 134 -2.78 -14.39 -11.76
CA ASP A 134 -1.39 -14.10 -11.38
C ASP A 134 -0.63 -13.38 -12.48
N GLU A 135 -0.83 -13.76 -13.75
CA GLU A 135 -0.13 -13.17 -14.89
C GLU A 135 -0.39 -11.66 -15.00
N SER A 136 -1.67 -11.25 -14.91
CA SER A 136 -2.06 -9.84 -14.97
C SER A 136 -1.54 -9.05 -13.78
N SER A 137 -1.57 -9.65 -12.59
CA SER A 137 -1.04 -9.06 -11.37
C SER A 137 0.48 -8.89 -11.42
N LEU A 138 1.20 -9.86 -11.95
CA LEU A 138 2.66 -9.78 -12.13
C LEU A 138 3.04 -8.73 -13.19
N LYS A 139 2.30 -8.65 -14.31
CA LYS A 139 2.49 -7.59 -15.30
C LYS A 139 2.25 -6.20 -14.70
N TRP A 140 1.19 -6.06 -13.89
CA TRP A 140 0.92 -4.82 -13.18
C TRP A 140 2.04 -4.46 -12.19
N ARG A 141 2.52 -5.44 -11.43
CA ARG A 141 3.67 -5.26 -10.53
C ARG A 141 4.90 -4.77 -11.31
N ALA A 142 5.21 -5.37 -12.44
CA ALA A 142 6.35 -4.97 -13.27
C ALA A 142 6.23 -3.52 -13.80
N ILE A 143 5.01 -3.05 -14.10
CA ILE A 143 4.74 -1.66 -14.48
C ILE A 143 5.06 -0.72 -13.30
N ILE A 144 4.66 -1.08 -12.09
CA ILE A 144 4.95 -0.29 -10.87
C ILE A 144 6.46 -0.25 -10.62
N ASP A 145 7.13 -1.40 -10.65
CA ASP A 145 8.56 -1.51 -10.38
C ASP A 145 9.39 -0.71 -11.39
N LYS A 146 9.03 -0.76 -12.67
CA LYS A 146 9.65 0.07 -13.69
C LYS A 146 9.47 1.55 -13.39
N ALA A 147 8.24 1.97 -13.12
CA ALA A 147 7.93 3.38 -12.90
C ALA A 147 8.59 3.94 -11.63
N VAL A 148 8.69 3.17 -10.56
CA VAL A 148 9.34 3.63 -9.32
C VAL A 148 10.86 3.73 -9.49
N ASN A 149 11.47 2.81 -10.25
CA ASN A 149 12.91 2.81 -10.50
C ASN A 149 13.37 3.99 -11.37
N GLU A 150 12.46 4.68 -12.05
CA GLU A 150 12.73 5.92 -12.80
C GLU A 150 12.67 7.17 -11.89
N THR A 151 12.52 7.01 -10.56
CA THR A 151 12.43 8.10 -9.58
C THR A 151 13.50 7.98 -8.49
N LEU A 152 13.57 8.97 -7.58
CA LEU A 152 14.43 8.91 -6.39
C LEU A 152 13.80 8.09 -5.23
N ILE A 153 12.59 7.61 -5.36
CA ILE A 153 11.89 6.85 -4.32
C ILE A 153 12.69 5.62 -3.83
N PRO A 154 13.40 4.86 -4.68
CA PRO A 154 14.20 3.71 -4.24
C PRO A 154 15.31 4.04 -3.23
N GLU A 155 15.74 5.29 -3.15
CA GLU A 155 16.72 5.76 -2.15
C GLU A 155 16.15 5.71 -0.71
N SER A 156 14.81 5.65 -0.56
CA SER A 156 14.09 5.74 0.71
C SER A 156 13.45 4.39 1.13
N LYS A 157 14.21 3.29 1.12
CA LYS A 157 13.70 1.94 1.45
C LYS A 157 13.18 1.78 2.88
N SER A 158 13.63 2.62 3.82
CA SER A 158 13.09 2.66 5.19
C SER A 158 11.70 3.27 5.29
N SER A 159 11.17 3.82 4.19
CA SER A 159 9.86 4.44 4.14
C SER A 159 8.73 3.43 4.33
N TRP A 160 7.65 3.86 4.97
CA TRP A 160 6.40 3.10 5.08
C TRP A 160 5.77 2.77 3.72
N LEU A 161 6.11 3.50 2.64
CA LEU A 161 5.71 3.17 1.26
C LEU A 161 6.28 1.83 0.78
N TYR A 162 7.40 1.39 1.38
CA TYR A 162 8.00 0.08 1.19
C TYR A 162 7.67 -0.91 2.32
N GLY A 163 6.99 -0.46 3.37
CA GLY A 163 6.84 -1.25 4.59
C GLY A 163 8.11 -1.29 5.45
N GLY A 164 9.12 -0.47 5.15
CA GLY A 164 10.41 -0.48 5.83
C GLY A 164 10.39 0.05 7.28
N ASN A 165 9.27 0.62 7.71
CA ASN A 165 9.03 1.05 9.09
C ASN A 165 8.49 -0.07 9.99
N ILE A 166 8.19 -1.26 9.45
CA ILE A 166 7.69 -2.42 10.19
C ILE A 166 8.73 -3.54 10.13
N GLU A 167 9.20 -3.97 11.28
CA GLU A 167 10.17 -5.04 11.38
C GLU A 167 9.63 -6.37 10.80
N GLY A 168 10.44 -7.05 10.00
CA GLY A 168 10.08 -8.32 9.38
C GLY A 168 9.10 -8.24 8.20
N LYS A 169 8.58 -7.05 7.87
CA LYS A 169 7.72 -6.86 6.71
C LYS A 169 8.53 -6.87 5.41
N ALA A 170 7.99 -7.50 4.37
CA ALA A 170 8.60 -7.47 3.03
C ALA A 170 8.70 -6.03 2.52
N GLN A 171 9.89 -5.63 2.10
CA GLN A 171 10.16 -4.29 1.58
C GLN A 171 9.85 -4.22 0.09
N VAL A 172 8.60 -3.91 -0.22
CA VAL A 172 8.07 -3.80 -1.58
C VAL A 172 7.36 -2.47 -1.72
N PHE A 173 7.67 -1.70 -2.76
CA PHE A 173 6.97 -0.45 -3.02
C PHE A 173 5.49 -0.72 -3.31
N MET A 174 4.60 -0.15 -2.51
CA MET A 174 3.19 -0.53 -2.53
C MET A 174 2.30 0.35 -3.40
N PRO A 175 2.46 1.68 -3.50
CA PRO A 175 1.60 2.52 -4.34
C PRO A 175 1.94 2.42 -5.84
N TYR A 176 1.04 2.95 -6.71
CA TYR A 176 1.32 3.21 -8.11
C TYR A 176 1.90 4.63 -8.29
N PRO A 177 3.13 4.81 -8.83
CA PRO A 177 3.86 6.08 -8.74
C PRO A 177 3.58 7.08 -9.87
N SER A 178 2.93 6.67 -10.96
CA SER A 178 2.81 7.52 -12.16
C SER A 178 1.59 8.44 -12.19
N GLY A 179 0.88 8.59 -11.06
CA GLY A 179 -0.22 9.52 -10.89
C GLY A 179 -1.59 9.01 -11.36
N LEU A 180 -2.65 9.66 -10.85
CA LEU A 180 -4.04 9.26 -11.08
C LEU A 180 -4.47 9.35 -12.56
N PRO A 181 -4.11 10.38 -13.35
CA PRO A 181 -4.57 10.44 -14.74
C PRO A 181 -4.09 9.25 -15.58
N LYS A 182 -2.84 8.83 -15.40
CA LYS A 182 -2.30 7.67 -16.12
C LYS A 182 -2.92 6.36 -15.64
N TYR A 183 -3.16 6.24 -14.36
CA TYR A 183 -3.86 5.09 -13.78
C TYR A 183 -5.30 4.99 -14.30
N LYS A 184 -6.05 6.10 -14.31
CA LYS A 184 -7.41 6.16 -14.87
C LYS A 184 -7.42 5.69 -16.32
N LYS A 185 -6.45 6.14 -17.14
CA LYS A 185 -6.33 5.69 -18.52
C LYS A 185 -6.10 4.18 -18.63
N PHE A 186 -5.29 3.57 -17.76
CA PHE A 186 -5.16 2.12 -17.72
C PHE A 186 -6.48 1.41 -17.41
N CYS A 187 -7.25 1.91 -16.44
CA CYS A 187 -8.55 1.34 -16.11
C CYS A 187 -9.53 1.45 -17.26
N GLU A 188 -9.60 2.60 -17.95
CA GLU A 188 -10.43 2.83 -19.14
C GLU A 188 -10.06 1.87 -20.28
N ASP A 189 -8.77 1.71 -20.57
CA ASP A 189 -8.29 0.81 -21.63
C ASP A 189 -8.63 -0.66 -21.34
N ILE A 190 -8.60 -1.07 -20.07
CA ILE A 190 -9.01 -2.41 -19.61
C ILE A 190 -10.51 -2.62 -19.80
N VAL A 191 -11.35 -1.65 -19.48
CA VAL A 191 -12.80 -1.71 -19.71
C VAL A 191 -13.09 -1.83 -21.21
N LEU A 192 -12.44 -1.01 -22.06
CA LEU A 192 -12.58 -1.06 -23.51
C LEU A 192 -12.17 -2.40 -24.11
N LYS A 193 -11.26 -3.11 -23.47
CA LYS A 193 -10.83 -4.47 -23.83
C LYS A 193 -11.63 -5.56 -23.10
N ASN A 194 -12.84 -5.26 -22.74
CA ASN A 194 -13.75 -6.19 -22.05
C ASN A 194 -13.18 -6.75 -20.77
N TYR A 195 -12.62 -5.86 -19.91
CA TYR A 195 -11.98 -6.17 -18.63
C TYR A 195 -10.78 -7.12 -18.77
N GLU A 196 -9.88 -6.83 -19.71
CA GLU A 196 -8.63 -7.58 -19.87
C GLU A 196 -7.90 -7.76 -18.52
N GLY A 197 -7.50 -9.00 -18.22
CA GLY A 197 -6.84 -9.38 -16.96
C GLY A 197 -7.78 -9.84 -15.85
N PHE A 198 -9.08 -9.80 -16.10
CA PHE A 198 -10.09 -10.40 -15.24
C PHE A 198 -10.74 -11.61 -15.91
N ASN A 199 -11.04 -12.62 -15.12
CA ASN A 199 -11.78 -13.80 -15.52
C ASN A 199 -13.17 -13.73 -14.89
N PHE A 200 -14.20 -13.93 -15.71
CA PHE A 200 -15.59 -13.98 -15.26
C PHE A 200 -16.14 -15.38 -15.38
N THR A 201 -16.96 -15.79 -14.42
CA THR A 201 -17.66 -17.08 -14.49
C THR A 201 -19.13 -16.95 -14.13
N ASN A 202 -19.93 -17.94 -14.59
CA ASN A 202 -21.37 -18.04 -14.31
C ASN A 202 -21.68 -18.97 -13.12
N ASN A 203 -20.64 -19.52 -12.49
CA ASN A 203 -20.73 -20.48 -11.38
C ASN A 203 -20.43 -19.82 -10.05
#